data_0d592d77de7557f8ecca83adaddde77e
#
_entry.id   0d592d77de7557f8ecca83adaddde77e
#
_cell.length_a   1.000
_cell.length_b   1.000
_cell.length_c   1.000
_cell.angle_alpha   90.00
_cell.angle_beta   90.00
_cell.angle_gamma   90.00
#
_symmetry.space_group_name_H-M   'P 1'
#
loop_
_entity.id
_entity.type
_entity.pdbx_description
1 polymer ?
#
loop_
_entity_poly.entity_id
_entity_poly.type
_entity_poly.pdbx_seq_one_letter_code
_entity_poly.pdbx_strand_id
1 'polypeptide(L)'
;METLDLSRRGVLLNDEQLGPYPLEKLKRVERLTVDIVEDSPRVDEKEMAFAKCRLGGFGDVLKKRMEDFTVRVPIGASYYHFQKYLNDYPENEVAPEKAPLPEDTRIVTRHIKKMAYFTGAEMVGVCEVPRDVYYATKVDGTPVERVYRYAVVFLVRTQLPTIAASHGDEWLDDTVAYQAYQRLACMSNTLADYIRRLGWPARSDAFNNYVTIMPRLVALAGLGEFSRLGIVVNPFMGAAFKAAAVLTDLPLVPDGPIDFGLQNYCSVCKICAEQCPMHAISTGEQEEYRGYMLWRTDERRCVAHGAANPHGCTCGRCAKVCPFTRSEEH
;
A
#
# COMPACT_ATOMS: atom_id res chain seq x y z
N MET A 1 -26.50 -0.41 29.45
CA MET A 1 -25.32 -1.06 28.82
C MET A 1 -24.14 -0.68 29.68
N GLU A 2 -23.60 -1.61 30.44
CA GLU A 2 -22.40 -1.35 31.25
C GLU A 2 -21.25 -1.04 30.30
N THR A 3 -20.66 0.13 30.49
CA THR A 3 -19.41 0.50 29.79
C THR A 3 -18.34 -0.53 30.12
N LEU A 4 -17.79 -1.17 29.10
CA LEU A 4 -16.70 -2.12 29.25
C LEU A 4 -15.48 -1.35 29.80
N ASP A 5 -15.25 -1.46 31.10
CA ASP A 5 -14.07 -0.88 31.74
C ASP A 5 -12.82 -1.70 31.38
N LEU A 6 -12.16 -1.29 30.31
CA LEU A 6 -10.94 -1.91 29.80
C LEU A 6 -9.74 -1.75 30.76
N SER A 7 -9.82 -0.81 31.73
CA SER A 7 -8.74 -0.57 32.69
C SER A 7 -8.54 -1.72 33.66
N ARG A 8 -9.60 -2.52 33.92
CA ARG A 8 -9.57 -3.65 34.85
C ARG A 8 -8.94 -4.93 34.31
N ARG A 9 -8.64 -5.03 33.03
CA ARG A 9 -8.09 -6.26 32.42
C ARG A 9 -6.58 -6.26 32.24
N GLY A 10 -5.83 -5.39 32.91
CA GLY A 10 -4.36 -5.40 32.87
C GLY A 10 -3.82 -5.46 31.44
N VAL A 11 -4.42 -4.68 30.52
CA VAL A 11 -3.92 -4.55 29.15
C VAL A 11 -2.57 -3.89 29.25
N LEU A 12 -1.52 -4.69 29.28
CA LEU A 12 -0.16 -4.20 29.20
C LEU A 12 -0.06 -3.41 27.89
N LEU A 13 0.13 -2.10 28.00
CA LEU A 13 0.31 -1.20 26.87
C LEU A 13 1.72 -1.33 26.24
N ASN A 14 2.56 -2.18 26.85
CA ASN A 14 3.96 -2.34 26.53
C ASN A 14 4.18 -3.56 25.63
N ASP A 15 4.89 -3.35 24.56
CA ASP A 15 5.68 -4.27 23.73
C ASP A 15 5.06 -5.64 23.34
N GLU A 16 3.77 -5.86 23.59
CA GLU A 16 3.08 -7.06 23.16
C GLU A 16 2.90 -7.05 21.64
N GLN A 17 3.47 -8.03 20.98
CA GLN A 17 3.27 -8.26 19.56
C GLN A 17 1.78 -8.37 19.24
N LEU A 18 1.26 -7.51 18.34
CA LEU A 18 -0.16 -7.47 17.99
C LEU A 18 -0.54 -8.39 16.86
N GLY A 19 0.39 -8.60 15.93
CA GLY A 19 0.20 -9.36 14.71
C GLY A 19 1.17 -10.52 14.58
N PRO A 20 1.16 -11.22 13.43
CA PRO A 20 2.04 -12.38 13.20
C PRO A 20 3.52 -12.01 13.10
N TYR A 21 3.85 -10.75 12.86
CA TYR A 21 5.22 -10.27 12.68
C TYR A 21 5.62 -9.32 13.81
N PRO A 22 6.89 -9.37 14.31
CA PRO A 22 7.36 -8.58 15.44
C PRO A 22 7.73 -7.13 15.03
N LEU A 23 6.75 -6.37 14.53
CA LEU A 23 6.94 -4.97 14.10
C LEU A 23 7.43 -4.05 15.22
N GLU A 24 7.06 -4.37 16.45
CA GLU A 24 7.41 -3.63 17.66
C GLU A 24 8.92 -3.70 17.97
N LYS A 25 9.61 -4.71 17.43
CA LYS A 25 11.07 -4.89 17.58
C LYS A 25 11.91 -4.16 16.53
N LEU A 26 11.27 -3.56 15.52
CA LEU A 26 11.99 -2.85 14.47
C LEU A 26 12.48 -1.49 14.98
N LYS A 27 13.66 -1.07 14.49
CA LYS A 27 14.22 0.25 14.78
C LYS A 27 13.34 1.33 14.15
N ARG A 28 12.69 2.14 14.97
CA ARG A 28 11.94 3.31 14.53
C ARG A 28 12.89 4.50 14.37
N VAL A 29 12.56 5.34 13.39
CA VAL A 29 13.28 6.59 13.09
C VAL A 29 12.30 7.76 12.99
N GLU A 30 12.78 8.97 13.14
CA GLU A 30 11.95 10.18 13.10
C GLU A 30 11.51 10.55 11.67
N ARG A 31 12.33 10.20 10.69
CA ARG A 31 12.13 10.54 9.27
C ARG A 31 12.33 9.31 8.39
N LEU A 32 11.80 9.37 7.18
CA LEU A 32 12.06 8.36 6.16
C LEU A 32 13.56 8.23 5.89
N THR A 33 13.99 7.05 5.50
CA THR A 33 15.39 6.73 5.14
C THR A 33 15.78 7.22 3.73
N VAL A 34 14.85 7.87 3.03
CA VAL A 34 15.08 8.59 1.79
C VAL A 34 14.86 10.08 2.00
N ASP A 35 15.61 10.92 1.29
CA ASP A 35 15.46 12.36 1.38
C ASP A 35 14.14 12.82 0.74
N ILE A 36 13.48 13.78 1.36
CA ILE A 36 12.29 14.45 0.87
C ILE A 36 12.70 15.82 0.34
N VAL A 37 12.29 16.13 -0.88
CA VAL A 37 12.47 17.46 -1.48
C VAL A 37 11.33 18.35 -0.99
N GLU A 38 11.67 19.34 -0.18
CA GLU A 38 10.69 20.28 0.38
C GLU A 38 9.94 21.05 -0.73
N ASP A 39 8.72 21.46 -0.43
CA ASP A 39 7.84 22.24 -1.32
C ASP A 39 7.51 21.56 -2.66
N SER A 40 7.67 20.26 -2.78
CA SER A 40 7.27 19.55 -4.00
C SER A 40 5.75 19.58 -4.19
N PRO A 41 5.26 19.86 -5.40
CA PRO A 41 3.82 19.92 -5.66
C PRO A 41 3.18 18.53 -5.49
N ARG A 42 1.89 18.55 -5.14
CA ARG A 42 1.09 17.31 -5.12
C ARG A 42 0.98 16.77 -6.55
N VAL A 43 0.98 15.45 -6.66
CA VAL A 43 0.95 14.74 -7.94
C VAL A 43 -0.50 14.46 -8.35
N ASP A 44 -0.82 14.60 -9.64
CA ASP A 44 -2.10 14.12 -10.17
C ASP A 44 -2.11 12.59 -10.30
N GLU A 45 -3.22 11.94 -9.91
CA GLU A 45 -3.34 10.48 -10.01
C GLU A 45 -3.16 9.98 -11.46
N LYS A 46 -3.59 10.76 -12.45
CA LYS A 46 -3.43 10.44 -13.88
C LYS A 46 -1.97 10.25 -14.33
N GLU A 47 -1.01 10.85 -13.60
CA GLU A 47 0.42 10.73 -13.89
C GLU A 47 1.04 9.42 -13.34
N MET A 48 0.30 8.65 -12.57
CA MET A 48 0.75 7.33 -12.11
C MET A 48 0.77 6.32 -13.26
N ALA A 49 1.80 5.48 -13.31
CA ALA A 49 2.14 4.62 -14.46
C ALA A 49 0.95 3.88 -15.09
N PHE A 50 0.17 3.16 -14.30
CA PHE A 50 -0.99 2.41 -14.80
C PHE A 50 -2.17 3.31 -15.19
N ALA A 51 -2.43 4.39 -14.47
CA ALA A 51 -3.45 5.37 -14.82
C ALA A 51 -3.08 6.05 -16.13
N LYS A 52 -1.84 6.50 -16.27
CA LYS A 52 -1.30 7.12 -17.48
C LYS A 52 -1.41 6.20 -18.70
N CYS A 53 -1.11 4.91 -18.54
CA CYS A 53 -1.26 3.90 -19.59
C CYS A 53 -2.72 3.76 -20.03
N ARG A 54 -3.64 3.61 -19.09
CA ARG A 54 -5.09 3.48 -19.36
C ARG A 54 -5.68 4.72 -20.05
N LEU A 55 -5.13 5.90 -19.77
CA LEU A 55 -5.51 7.15 -20.44
C LEU A 55 -4.86 7.36 -21.82
N GLY A 56 -3.99 6.44 -22.26
CA GLY A 56 -3.29 6.54 -23.54
C GLY A 56 -2.00 7.35 -23.49
N GLY A 57 -1.52 7.77 -22.30
CA GLY A 57 -0.26 8.53 -22.15
C GLY A 57 1.00 7.79 -22.59
N PHE A 58 0.90 6.47 -22.81
CA PHE A 58 1.98 5.64 -23.39
C PHE A 58 1.65 5.14 -24.82
N GLY A 59 0.56 5.64 -25.42
CA GLY A 59 0.09 5.31 -26.78
C GLY A 59 -1.09 4.32 -26.79
N ASP A 60 -1.83 4.35 -27.90
CA ASP A 60 -3.11 3.62 -28.04
C ASP A 60 -2.96 2.09 -27.98
N VAL A 61 -1.84 1.56 -28.46
CA VAL A 61 -1.56 0.11 -28.41
C VAL A 61 -1.52 -0.40 -26.98
N LEU A 62 -0.81 0.31 -26.08
CA LEU A 62 -0.71 -0.07 -24.68
C LEU A 62 -2.02 0.17 -23.93
N LYS A 63 -2.73 1.26 -24.25
CA LYS A 63 -4.08 1.52 -23.75
C LYS A 63 -5.00 0.34 -24.05
N LYS A 64 -5.11 -0.06 -25.32
CA LYS A 64 -5.96 -1.17 -25.74
C LYS A 64 -5.58 -2.48 -25.04
N ARG A 65 -4.29 -2.77 -24.89
CA ARG A 65 -3.82 -3.96 -24.17
C ARG A 65 -4.25 -3.97 -22.69
N MET A 66 -4.25 -2.82 -22.04
CA MET A 66 -4.76 -2.70 -20.66
C MET A 66 -6.28 -2.84 -20.57
N GLU A 67 -7.02 -2.35 -21.57
CA GLU A 67 -8.47 -2.52 -21.66
C GLU A 67 -8.86 -4.01 -21.89
N ASP A 68 -8.11 -4.72 -22.72
CA ASP A 68 -8.34 -6.14 -23.04
C ASP A 68 -7.97 -7.10 -21.89
N PHE A 69 -7.48 -6.59 -20.75
CA PHE A 69 -7.10 -7.42 -19.59
C PHE A 69 -8.21 -8.36 -19.12
N THR A 70 -9.46 -7.88 -19.06
CA THR A 70 -10.61 -8.65 -18.59
C THR A 70 -10.95 -9.87 -19.46
N VAL A 71 -10.52 -9.86 -20.74
CA VAL A 71 -10.69 -10.99 -21.66
C VAL A 71 -9.52 -11.97 -21.54
N ARG A 72 -8.30 -11.44 -21.35
CA ARG A 72 -7.08 -12.27 -21.36
C ARG A 72 -6.85 -13.04 -20.06
N VAL A 73 -7.33 -12.51 -18.92
CA VAL A 73 -7.12 -13.10 -17.60
C VAL A 73 -8.44 -13.20 -16.83
N PRO A 74 -9.32 -14.16 -17.19
CA PRO A 74 -10.66 -14.24 -16.62
C PRO A 74 -10.71 -14.30 -15.09
N ILE A 75 -9.83 -15.10 -14.46
CA ILE A 75 -9.79 -15.20 -12.99
C ILE A 75 -9.29 -13.89 -12.33
N GLY A 76 -8.27 -13.25 -12.89
CA GLY A 76 -7.80 -11.95 -12.44
C GLY A 76 -8.86 -10.86 -12.61
N ALA A 77 -9.57 -10.87 -13.75
CA ALA A 77 -10.69 -9.98 -14.02
C ALA A 77 -11.84 -10.16 -13.01
N SER A 78 -12.14 -11.41 -12.62
CA SER A 78 -13.17 -11.70 -11.62
C SER A 78 -12.84 -11.06 -10.27
N TYR A 79 -11.59 -11.17 -9.79
CA TYR A 79 -11.13 -10.47 -8.57
C TYR A 79 -11.18 -8.94 -8.74
N TYR A 80 -10.73 -8.43 -9.89
CA TYR A 80 -10.75 -7.01 -10.20
C TYR A 80 -12.16 -6.41 -10.18
N HIS A 81 -13.12 -7.04 -10.82
CA HIS A 81 -14.52 -6.58 -10.86
C HIS A 81 -15.15 -6.61 -9.47
N PHE A 82 -14.92 -7.68 -8.70
CA PHE A 82 -15.45 -7.77 -7.35
C PHE A 82 -14.83 -6.72 -6.41
N GLN A 83 -13.51 -6.49 -6.51
CA GLN A 83 -12.82 -5.44 -5.78
C GLN A 83 -13.34 -4.05 -6.16
N LYS A 84 -13.62 -3.80 -7.46
CA LYS A 84 -14.23 -2.54 -7.90
C LYS A 84 -15.61 -2.35 -7.29
N TYR A 85 -16.44 -3.37 -7.27
CA TYR A 85 -17.74 -3.33 -6.61
C TYR A 85 -17.65 -2.95 -5.11
N LEU A 86 -16.67 -3.50 -4.40
CA LEU A 86 -16.41 -3.13 -3.01
C LEU A 86 -15.99 -1.67 -2.84
N ASN A 87 -15.24 -1.13 -3.79
CA ASN A 87 -14.85 0.30 -3.75
C ASN A 87 -16.00 1.24 -4.09
N ASP A 88 -16.93 0.79 -4.93
CA ASP A 88 -18.15 1.54 -5.29
C ASP A 88 -19.24 1.42 -4.19
N TYR A 89 -18.97 0.67 -3.10
CA TYR A 89 -19.88 0.56 -1.96
C TYR A 89 -20.06 1.93 -1.31
N PRO A 90 -21.31 2.39 -1.14
CA PRO A 90 -21.56 3.71 -0.60
C PRO A 90 -21.03 3.85 0.83
N GLU A 91 -20.35 4.95 1.09
CA GLU A 91 -19.91 5.29 2.43
C GLU A 91 -21.13 5.64 3.30
N ASN A 92 -21.31 4.92 4.41
CA ASN A 92 -22.33 5.27 5.40
C ASN A 92 -22.01 6.62 6.06
N GLU A 93 -23.03 7.31 6.52
CA GLU A 93 -22.88 8.55 7.28
C GLU A 93 -22.08 8.29 8.57
N VAL A 94 -21.40 9.34 9.03
CA VAL A 94 -20.74 9.34 10.34
C VAL A 94 -21.82 9.42 11.40
N ALA A 95 -21.75 8.55 12.42
CA ALA A 95 -22.71 8.60 13.53
C ALA A 95 -22.72 10.01 14.18
N PRO A 96 -23.90 10.57 14.50
CA PRO A 96 -24.01 11.94 15.00
C PRO A 96 -23.35 12.12 16.38
N GLU A 97 -23.30 11.06 17.16
CA GLU A 97 -22.67 11.04 18.48
C GLU A 97 -21.35 10.28 18.44
N LYS A 98 -20.33 10.88 19.04
CA LYS A 98 -19.03 10.20 19.19
C LYS A 98 -19.10 9.19 20.33
N ALA A 99 -18.65 7.98 20.06
CA ALA A 99 -18.44 6.99 21.10
C ALA A 99 -17.44 7.51 22.14
N PRO A 100 -17.63 7.24 23.44
CA PRO A 100 -16.65 7.58 24.46
C PRO A 100 -15.35 6.83 24.20
N LEU A 101 -14.25 7.58 24.07
CA LEU A 101 -12.92 7.03 23.89
C LEU A 101 -12.17 7.04 25.22
N PRO A 102 -11.26 6.07 25.45
CA PRO A 102 -10.27 6.16 26.52
C PRO A 102 -9.45 7.45 26.41
N GLU A 103 -9.10 8.05 27.55
CA GLU A 103 -8.23 9.24 27.59
C GLU A 103 -6.84 8.97 26.97
N ASP A 104 -6.30 7.77 27.20
CA ASP A 104 -5.05 7.34 26.58
C ASP A 104 -5.28 6.90 25.12
N THR A 105 -4.87 7.75 24.20
CA THR A 105 -4.97 7.52 22.74
C THR A 105 -4.25 6.26 22.28
N ARG A 106 -3.26 5.76 23.04
CA ARG A 106 -2.54 4.51 22.74
C ARG A 106 -3.50 3.32 22.83
N ILE A 107 -4.47 3.33 23.76
CA ILE A 107 -5.48 2.29 23.90
C ILE A 107 -6.36 2.28 22.65
N VAL A 108 -6.79 3.46 22.18
CA VAL A 108 -7.59 3.60 20.94
C VAL A 108 -6.80 3.06 19.74
N THR A 109 -5.55 3.50 19.59
CA THR A 109 -4.67 3.06 18.50
C THR A 109 -4.49 1.54 18.49
N ARG A 110 -4.20 0.95 19.65
CA ARG A 110 -4.05 -0.49 19.80
C ARG A 110 -5.35 -1.24 19.46
N HIS A 111 -6.51 -0.70 19.89
CA HIS A 111 -7.81 -1.28 19.56
C HIS A 111 -8.04 -1.27 18.03
N ILE A 112 -7.82 -0.15 17.36
CA ILE A 112 -7.98 -0.04 15.90
C ILE A 112 -7.04 -0.99 15.15
N LYS A 113 -5.78 -1.11 15.59
CA LYS A 113 -4.85 -2.09 15.03
C LYS A 113 -5.35 -3.54 15.23
N LYS A 114 -5.84 -3.89 16.42
CA LYS A 114 -6.42 -5.22 16.68
C LYS A 114 -7.65 -5.49 15.80
N MET A 115 -8.49 -4.48 15.56
CA MET A 115 -9.62 -4.63 14.63
C MET A 115 -9.14 -4.85 13.19
N ALA A 116 -8.10 -4.14 12.73
CA ALA A 116 -7.50 -4.39 11.42
C ALA A 116 -6.93 -5.81 11.31
N TYR A 117 -6.22 -6.31 12.32
CA TYR A 117 -5.76 -7.70 12.37
C TYR A 117 -6.93 -8.70 12.36
N PHE A 118 -7.99 -8.40 13.13
CA PHE A 118 -9.20 -9.24 13.16
C PHE A 118 -9.88 -9.33 11.79
N THR A 119 -9.85 -8.27 10.98
CA THR A 119 -10.38 -8.30 9.61
C THR A 119 -9.47 -9.04 8.63
N GLY A 120 -8.28 -9.46 9.03
CA GLY A 120 -7.37 -10.28 8.23
C GLY A 120 -6.12 -9.58 7.72
N ALA A 121 -5.77 -8.39 8.27
CA ALA A 121 -4.49 -7.76 7.99
C ALA A 121 -3.34 -8.62 8.53
N GLU A 122 -2.24 -8.66 7.82
CA GLU A 122 -1.04 -9.38 8.27
C GLU A 122 -0.02 -8.45 8.94
N MET A 123 -0.03 -7.17 8.57
CA MET A 123 0.71 -6.11 9.25
C MET A 123 -0.13 -4.84 9.29
N VAL A 124 -0.02 -4.08 10.38
CA VAL A 124 -0.75 -2.83 10.59
C VAL A 124 0.19 -1.77 11.16
N GLY A 125 0.17 -0.59 10.57
CA GLY A 125 0.87 0.58 11.07
C GLY A 125 -0.02 1.82 10.99
N VAL A 126 0.28 2.82 11.80
CA VAL A 126 -0.42 4.10 11.83
C VAL A 126 0.56 5.23 11.53
N CYS A 127 0.16 6.18 10.69
CA CYS A 127 0.94 7.40 10.47
C CYS A 127 0.05 8.64 10.45
N GLU A 128 0.65 9.80 10.70
CA GLU A 128 0.08 11.07 10.22
C GLU A 128 0.23 11.14 8.72
N VAL A 129 -0.72 11.81 8.05
CA VAL A 129 -0.72 11.91 6.59
C VAL A 129 -0.32 13.31 6.16
N PRO A 130 0.93 13.53 5.74
CA PRO A 130 1.36 14.81 5.20
C PRO A 130 0.56 15.16 3.93
N ARG A 131 0.40 16.46 3.69
CA ARG A 131 -0.43 16.95 2.57
C ARG A 131 0.09 16.54 1.20
N ASP A 132 1.40 16.42 1.02
CA ASP A 132 2.07 16.01 -0.21
C ASP A 132 1.85 14.52 -0.56
N VAL A 133 1.37 13.72 0.40
CA VAL A 133 1.01 12.32 0.18
C VAL A 133 -0.32 12.18 -0.56
N TYR A 134 -1.20 13.19 -0.49
CA TYR A 134 -2.45 13.20 -1.23
C TYR A 134 -2.23 13.55 -2.71
N TYR A 135 -2.97 12.90 -3.60
CA TYR A 135 -3.06 13.35 -4.99
C TYR A 135 -3.64 14.77 -5.05
N ALA A 136 -3.21 15.58 -6.03
CA ALA A 136 -3.82 16.86 -6.31
C ALA A 136 -5.21 16.67 -6.91
N THR A 137 -5.32 15.78 -7.91
CA THR A 137 -6.57 15.41 -8.57
C THR A 137 -6.67 13.90 -8.73
N LYS A 138 -7.89 13.41 -8.83
CA LYS A 138 -8.21 12.04 -9.24
C LYS A 138 -7.94 11.85 -10.75
N VAL A 139 -8.03 10.59 -11.23
CA VAL A 139 -7.86 10.25 -12.65
C VAL A 139 -8.82 11.04 -13.55
N ASP A 140 -10.04 11.33 -13.10
CA ASP A 140 -11.08 12.07 -13.80
C ASP A 140 -10.91 13.61 -13.70
N GLY A 141 -9.86 14.09 -13.02
CA GLY A 141 -9.59 15.50 -12.78
C GLY A 141 -10.29 16.08 -11.55
N THR A 142 -11.08 15.31 -10.82
CA THR A 142 -11.72 15.77 -9.58
C THR A 142 -10.66 16.15 -8.54
N PRO A 143 -10.69 17.38 -7.96
CA PRO A 143 -9.74 17.76 -6.91
C PRO A 143 -9.88 16.90 -5.65
N VAL A 144 -8.76 16.54 -5.05
CA VAL A 144 -8.74 15.89 -3.73
C VAL A 144 -8.64 16.97 -2.66
N GLU A 145 -9.81 17.44 -2.19
CA GLU A 145 -9.91 18.55 -1.24
C GLU A 145 -9.87 18.03 0.21
N ARG A 146 -10.60 16.95 0.49
CA ARG A 146 -10.67 16.36 1.83
C ARG A 146 -9.37 15.68 2.18
N VAL A 147 -8.75 16.13 3.26
CA VAL A 147 -7.60 15.51 3.90
C VAL A 147 -7.99 15.00 5.29
N TYR A 148 -7.43 13.88 5.68
CA TYR A 148 -7.57 13.28 7.01
C TYR A 148 -6.23 13.36 7.71
N ARG A 149 -6.25 13.40 9.03
CA ARG A 149 -5.02 13.54 9.81
C ARG A 149 -4.21 12.25 9.88
N TYR A 150 -4.88 11.10 10.01
CA TYR A 150 -4.24 9.82 10.23
C TYR A 150 -4.59 8.81 9.16
N ALA A 151 -3.68 7.86 8.95
CA ALA A 151 -3.92 6.66 8.17
C ALA A 151 -3.62 5.42 9.02
N VAL A 152 -4.54 4.47 9.02
CA VAL A 152 -4.31 3.08 9.46
C VAL A 152 -3.98 2.28 8.22
N VAL A 153 -2.72 1.95 8.04
CA VAL A 153 -2.18 1.25 6.87
C VAL A 153 -2.02 -0.22 7.20
N PHE A 154 -2.45 -1.08 6.31
CA PHE A 154 -2.30 -2.52 6.48
C PHE A 154 -1.86 -3.22 5.21
N LEU A 155 -1.10 -4.29 5.41
CA LEU A 155 -0.54 -5.13 4.37
C LEU A 155 -1.20 -6.51 4.37
N VAL A 156 -1.31 -7.05 3.17
CA VAL A 156 -1.66 -8.46 2.92
C VAL A 156 -0.57 -9.04 2.03
N ARG A 157 0.02 -10.15 2.45
CA ARG A 157 1.00 -10.88 1.64
C ARG A 157 0.32 -11.46 0.40
N THR A 158 0.98 -11.36 -0.71
CA THR A 158 0.61 -12.10 -1.92
C THR A 158 1.09 -13.56 -1.80
N GLN A 159 0.46 -14.48 -2.53
CA GLN A 159 0.80 -15.91 -2.46
C GLN A 159 2.22 -16.17 -2.98
N LEU A 160 3.18 -16.27 -2.07
CA LEU A 160 4.60 -16.39 -2.39
C LEU A 160 4.93 -17.61 -3.26
N PRO A 161 4.39 -18.83 -3.03
CA PRO A 161 4.65 -19.97 -3.91
C PRO A 161 4.22 -19.70 -5.36
N THR A 162 3.08 -19.02 -5.54
CA THR A 162 2.58 -18.64 -6.87
C THR A 162 3.49 -17.62 -7.55
N ILE A 163 3.94 -16.59 -6.82
CA ILE A 163 4.90 -15.60 -7.33
C ILE A 163 6.24 -16.29 -7.67
N ALA A 164 6.69 -17.20 -6.81
CA ALA A 164 7.94 -17.94 -7.03
C ALA A 164 7.87 -18.83 -8.30
N ALA A 165 6.70 -19.35 -8.65
CA ALA A 165 6.47 -20.11 -9.87
C ALA A 165 6.38 -19.25 -11.13
N SER A 166 6.08 -17.94 -11.01
CA SER A 166 5.93 -17.05 -12.16
C SER A 166 7.25 -16.80 -12.90
N HIS A 167 7.19 -16.75 -14.22
CA HIS A 167 8.27 -16.34 -15.11
C HIS A 167 8.09 -14.91 -15.64
N GLY A 168 6.93 -14.26 -15.33
CA GLY A 168 6.62 -12.87 -15.65
C GLY A 168 5.95 -12.67 -17.01
N ASP A 169 5.43 -13.72 -17.61
CA ASP A 169 4.71 -13.73 -18.88
C ASP A 169 3.42 -14.57 -18.84
N GLU A 170 3.02 -15.00 -17.63
CA GLU A 170 1.78 -15.73 -17.38
C GLU A 170 0.75 -14.83 -16.66
N TRP A 171 -0.39 -15.42 -16.34
CA TRP A 171 -1.50 -14.78 -15.61
C TRP A 171 -1.30 -14.71 -14.08
N LEU A 172 -0.27 -15.36 -13.53
CA LEU A 172 -0.14 -15.61 -12.09
C LEU A 172 0.05 -14.30 -11.30
N ASP A 173 0.95 -13.41 -11.74
CA ASP A 173 1.29 -12.18 -11.01
C ASP A 173 0.07 -11.24 -10.89
N ASP A 174 -0.70 -11.08 -11.97
CA ASP A 174 -1.94 -10.30 -11.97
C ASP A 174 -2.96 -10.87 -10.98
N THR A 175 -3.18 -12.16 -11.05
CA THR A 175 -4.22 -12.83 -10.26
C THR A 175 -3.95 -12.74 -8.77
N VAL A 176 -2.71 -13.00 -8.33
CA VAL A 176 -2.37 -12.88 -6.90
C VAL A 176 -2.43 -11.43 -6.41
N ALA A 177 -2.10 -10.48 -7.28
CA ALA A 177 -2.21 -9.07 -6.96
C ALA A 177 -3.68 -8.65 -6.78
N TYR A 178 -4.57 -9.00 -7.71
CA TYR A 178 -6.00 -8.68 -7.62
C TYR A 178 -6.71 -9.41 -6.48
N GLN A 179 -6.34 -10.65 -6.19
CA GLN A 179 -6.83 -11.37 -5.02
C GLN A 179 -6.50 -10.59 -3.73
N ALA A 180 -5.25 -10.15 -3.58
CA ALA A 180 -4.84 -9.36 -2.42
C ALA A 180 -5.57 -8.01 -2.36
N TYR A 181 -5.74 -7.31 -3.48
CA TYR A 181 -6.50 -6.06 -3.54
C TYR A 181 -7.97 -6.22 -3.19
N GLN A 182 -8.61 -7.31 -3.60
CA GLN A 182 -9.99 -7.61 -3.23
C GLN A 182 -10.13 -7.82 -1.72
N ARG A 183 -9.22 -8.59 -1.09
CA ARG A 183 -9.16 -8.75 0.37
C ARG A 183 -9.00 -7.40 1.07
N LEU A 184 -8.06 -6.58 0.62
CA LEU A 184 -7.77 -5.26 1.15
C LEU A 184 -8.96 -4.30 1.04
N ALA A 185 -9.69 -4.31 -0.08
CA ALA A 185 -10.90 -3.50 -0.25
C ALA A 185 -12.00 -3.90 0.74
N CYS A 186 -12.21 -5.19 0.97
CA CYS A 186 -13.14 -5.68 1.97
C CYS A 186 -12.77 -5.18 3.39
N MET A 187 -11.50 -5.36 3.75
CA MET A 187 -10.98 -4.98 5.07
C MET A 187 -11.05 -3.48 5.32
N SER A 188 -10.62 -2.67 4.34
CA SER A 188 -10.58 -1.20 4.47
C SER A 188 -11.98 -0.59 4.54
N ASN A 189 -12.93 -1.09 3.76
CA ASN A 189 -14.32 -0.63 3.83
C ASN A 189 -14.95 -1.00 5.17
N THR A 190 -14.72 -2.24 5.66
CA THR A 190 -15.24 -2.68 6.97
C THR A 190 -14.68 -1.82 8.10
N LEU A 191 -13.38 -1.57 8.12
CA LEU A 191 -12.75 -0.78 9.19
C LEU A 191 -13.15 0.70 9.11
N ALA A 192 -13.27 1.26 7.90
CA ALA A 192 -13.73 2.64 7.72
C ALA A 192 -15.19 2.81 8.20
N ASP A 193 -16.08 1.86 7.87
CA ASP A 193 -17.47 1.87 8.34
C ASP A 193 -17.52 1.76 9.87
N TYR A 194 -16.72 0.87 10.45
CA TYR A 194 -16.62 0.76 11.91
C TYR A 194 -16.22 2.08 12.57
N ILE A 195 -15.21 2.79 12.04
CA ILE A 195 -14.78 4.08 12.60
C ILE A 195 -15.88 5.15 12.43
N ARG A 196 -16.61 5.16 11.30
CA ARG A 196 -17.75 6.08 11.12
C ARG A 196 -18.87 5.80 12.13
N ARG A 197 -19.13 4.55 12.47
CA ARG A 197 -20.08 4.16 13.53
C ARG A 197 -19.62 4.58 14.93
N LEU A 198 -18.33 4.79 15.15
CA LEU A 198 -17.81 5.41 16.37
C LEU A 198 -17.96 6.94 16.40
N GLY A 199 -18.52 7.55 15.36
CA GLY A 199 -18.72 9.00 15.25
C GLY A 199 -17.51 9.78 14.72
N TRP A 200 -16.58 9.10 14.03
CA TRP A 200 -15.40 9.74 13.46
C TRP A 200 -15.38 9.59 11.94
N PRO A 201 -15.06 10.68 11.20
CA PRO A 201 -14.89 10.58 9.76
C PRO A 201 -13.81 9.56 9.39
N ALA A 202 -14.12 8.70 8.44
CA ALA A 202 -13.17 7.72 7.93
C ALA A 202 -13.50 7.34 6.49
N ARG A 203 -12.47 7.01 5.71
CA ARG A 203 -12.54 6.65 4.31
C ARG A 203 -11.65 5.45 4.01
N SER A 204 -12.16 4.50 3.22
CA SER A 204 -11.33 3.44 2.62
C SER A 204 -10.43 4.05 1.54
N ASP A 205 -9.14 3.76 1.59
CA ASP A 205 -8.13 4.15 0.61
C ASP A 205 -7.48 2.88 0.07
N ALA A 206 -8.08 2.31 -0.98
CA ALA A 206 -7.73 1.01 -1.55
C ALA A 206 -7.54 1.12 -3.07
N PHE A 207 -6.98 0.07 -3.68
CA PHE A 207 -6.69 0.01 -5.11
C PHE A 207 -7.90 0.43 -5.96
N ASN A 208 -7.68 1.28 -6.96
CA ASN A 208 -8.66 1.97 -7.81
C ASN A 208 -9.55 3.00 -7.10
N ASN A 209 -9.33 3.26 -5.80
CA ASN A 209 -10.04 4.33 -5.07
C ASN A 209 -9.08 5.15 -4.20
N TYR A 210 -7.78 5.10 -4.48
CA TYR A 210 -6.79 5.87 -3.73
C TYR A 210 -7.01 7.38 -3.89
N VAL A 211 -6.84 8.11 -2.80
CA VAL A 211 -6.64 9.56 -2.80
C VAL A 211 -5.22 9.89 -2.33
N THR A 212 -4.45 8.87 -1.96
CA THR A 212 -3.07 9.01 -1.49
C THR A 212 -2.10 8.17 -2.30
N ILE A 213 -0.82 8.53 -2.22
CA ILE A 213 0.28 7.76 -2.80
C ILE A 213 0.64 6.64 -1.82
N MET A 214 0.01 5.48 -1.96
CA MET A 214 0.07 4.36 -1.02
C MET A 214 1.49 3.95 -0.58
N PRO A 215 2.52 3.87 -1.46
CA PRO A 215 3.88 3.55 -1.01
C PRO A 215 4.42 4.52 0.05
N ARG A 216 4.05 5.81 -0.01
CA ARG A 216 4.45 6.80 1.00
C ARG A 216 3.81 6.51 2.35
N LEU A 217 2.51 6.16 2.36
CA LEU A 217 1.83 5.78 3.60
C LEU A 217 2.43 4.51 4.22
N VAL A 218 2.76 3.50 3.40
CA VAL A 218 3.41 2.27 3.88
C VAL A 218 4.73 2.58 4.59
N ALA A 219 5.56 3.45 3.99
CA ALA A 219 6.84 3.84 4.58
C ALA A 219 6.65 4.69 5.85
N LEU A 220 5.75 5.69 5.84
CA LEU A 220 5.45 6.55 6.99
C LEU A 220 4.86 5.77 8.17
N ALA A 221 4.05 4.75 7.89
CA ALA A 221 3.47 3.87 8.92
C ALA A 221 4.47 2.83 9.46
N GLY A 222 5.73 2.86 9.00
CA GLY A 222 6.79 1.96 9.45
C GLY A 222 6.58 0.52 9.04
N LEU A 223 6.01 0.30 7.87
CA LEU A 223 5.76 -1.02 7.30
C LEU A 223 6.78 -1.42 6.23
N GLY A 224 7.77 -0.59 5.96
CA GLY A 224 8.86 -0.85 5.04
C GLY A 224 9.65 0.40 4.66
N GLU A 225 10.65 0.22 3.81
CA GLU A 225 11.48 1.29 3.25
C GLU A 225 11.38 1.31 1.71
N PHE A 226 11.58 2.48 1.10
CA PHE A 226 11.72 2.57 -0.36
C PHE A 226 12.93 1.80 -0.84
N SER A 227 12.83 1.16 -1.98
CA SER A 227 13.86 0.27 -2.52
C SER A 227 14.26 0.65 -3.95
N ARG A 228 15.32 0.01 -4.47
CA ARG A 228 15.71 0.14 -5.88
C ARG A 228 14.62 -0.33 -6.87
N LEU A 229 13.67 -1.13 -6.41
CA LEU A 229 12.50 -1.55 -7.22
C LEU A 229 11.58 -0.37 -7.61
N GLY A 230 11.75 0.82 -7.02
CA GLY A 230 10.81 1.93 -7.14
C GLY A 230 9.53 1.76 -6.31
N ILE A 231 9.48 0.73 -5.45
CA ILE A 231 8.39 0.45 -4.50
C ILE A 231 8.96 0.21 -3.11
N VAL A 232 8.07 0.11 -2.11
CA VAL A 232 8.46 -0.21 -0.74
C VAL A 232 8.72 -1.72 -0.60
N VAL A 233 9.76 -2.06 0.16
CA VAL A 233 10.10 -3.42 0.57
C VAL A 233 9.92 -3.51 2.09
N ASN A 234 9.30 -4.59 2.52
CA ASN A 234 9.06 -4.90 3.93
C ASN A 234 10.12 -5.90 4.42
N PRO A 235 10.62 -5.80 5.66
CA PRO A 235 11.67 -6.69 6.16
C PRO A 235 11.27 -8.17 6.25
N PHE A 236 9.96 -8.48 6.36
CA PHE A 236 9.44 -9.84 6.52
C PHE A 236 8.78 -10.41 5.25
N MET A 237 8.16 -9.54 4.45
CA MET A 237 7.42 -9.92 3.23
C MET A 237 8.18 -9.61 1.94
N GLY A 238 9.29 -8.89 2.03
CA GLY A 238 9.99 -8.38 0.85
C GLY A 238 9.09 -7.43 0.05
N ALA A 239 9.01 -7.65 -1.25
CA ALA A 239 8.12 -6.95 -2.17
C ALA A 239 6.79 -7.71 -2.44
N ALA A 240 6.56 -8.85 -1.76
CA ALA A 240 5.43 -9.75 -2.00
C ALA A 240 4.22 -9.39 -1.13
N PHE A 241 3.75 -8.14 -1.21
CA PHE A 241 2.55 -7.68 -0.52
C PHE A 241 1.77 -6.67 -1.35
N LYS A 242 0.52 -6.43 -0.94
CA LYS A 242 -0.29 -5.28 -1.34
C LYS A 242 -0.75 -4.53 -0.11
N ALA A 243 -1.10 -3.25 -0.28
CA ALA A 243 -1.47 -2.35 0.81
C ALA A 243 -2.79 -1.64 0.55
N ALA A 244 -3.49 -1.33 1.62
CA ALA A 244 -4.57 -0.36 1.67
C ALA A 244 -4.49 0.42 2.98
N ALA A 245 -5.27 1.48 3.08
CA ALA A 245 -5.37 2.27 4.29
C ALA A 245 -6.82 2.63 4.61
N VAL A 246 -7.05 2.99 5.86
CA VAL A 246 -8.22 3.77 6.27
C VAL A 246 -7.73 5.14 6.71
N LEU A 247 -8.15 6.17 6.00
CA LEU A 247 -7.89 7.56 6.35
C LEU A 247 -8.94 8.02 7.36
N THR A 248 -8.53 8.71 8.43
CA THR A 248 -9.45 9.10 9.50
C THR A 248 -8.97 10.31 10.30
N ASP A 249 -9.92 10.98 10.94
CA ASP A 249 -9.65 12.02 11.96
C ASP A 249 -9.82 11.46 13.41
N LEU A 250 -10.06 10.16 13.57
CA LEU A 250 -10.01 9.52 14.88
C LEU A 250 -8.61 9.74 15.49
N PRO A 251 -8.50 10.27 16.73
CA PRO A 251 -7.19 10.47 17.36
C PRO A 251 -6.43 9.16 17.51
N LEU A 252 -5.26 9.07 16.88
CA LEU A 252 -4.38 7.90 16.90
C LEU A 252 -2.94 8.32 17.20
N VAL A 253 -2.15 7.38 17.70
CA VAL A 253 -0.71 7.56 17.91
C VAL A 253 0.04 6.96 16.72
N PRO A 254 0.83 7.75 15.97
CA PRO A 254 1.65 7.24 14.86
C PRO A 254 2.75 6.29 15.34
N ASP A 255 3.09 5.31 14.51
CA ASP A 255 4.21 4.38 14.76
C ASP A 255 5.57 4.95 14.36
N GLY A 256 5.59 5.80 13.34
CA GLY A 256 6.81 6.32 12.73
C GLY A 256 7.49 5.34 11.76
N PRO A 257 8.35 5.87 10.86
CA PRO A 257 9.10 5.06 9.90
C PRO A 257 10.07 4.09 10.56
N ILE A 258 10.55 3.12 9.79
CA ILE A 258 11.57 2.14 10.22
C ILE A 258 12.86 2.29 9.40
N ASP A 259 13.96 1.83 9.99
CA ASP A 259 15.25 1.67 9.32
C ASP A 259 15.76 0.24 9.60
N PHE A 260 15.71 -0.61 8.58
CA PHE A 260 16.31 -1.96 8.63
C PHE A 260 17.51 -2.11 7.69
N GLY A 261 18.08 -0.98 7.25
CA GLY A 261 19.31 -0.92 6.45
C GLY A 261 19.10 -1.14 4.96
N LEU A 262 17.85 -1.03 4.46
CA LEU A 262 17.53 -1.31 3.05
C LEU A 262 18.24 -0.34 2.11
N GLN A 263 18.41 0.95 2.47
CA GLN A 263 19.09 1.93 1.62
C GLN A 263 20.52 1.49 1.33
N ASN A 264 21.28 1.12 2.36
CA ASN A 264 22.66 0.64 2.22
C ASN A 264 22.71 -0.67 1.43
N TYR A 265 21.76 -1.57 1.64
CA TYR A 265 21.70 -2.82 0.90
C TYR A 265 21.40 -2.56 -0.59
N CYS A 266 20.38 -1.76 -0.90
CA CYS A 266 19.99 -1.45 -2.28
C CYS A 266 21.03 -0.64 -3.04
N SER A 267 21.90 0.14 -2.37
CA SER A 267 22.97 0.90 -3.03
C SER A 267 23.96 -0.02 -3.76
N VAL A 268 24.22 -1.20 -3.19
CA VAL A 268 25.15 -2.21 -3.76
C VAL A 268 24.43 -3.34 -4.49
N CYS A 269 23.24 -3.74 -4.04
CA CYS A 269 22.45 -4.81 -4.66
C CYS A 269 21.71 -4.28 -5.89
N LYS A 270 21.96 -4.90 -7.06
CA LYS A 270 21.35 -4.52 -8.35
C LYS A 270 20.57 -5.68 -8.99
N ILE A 271 20.32 -6.76 -8.27
CA ILE A 271 19.70 -8.00 -8.80
C ILE A 271 18.37 -7.69 -9.52
N CYS A 272 17.50 -6.84 -8.92
CA CYS A 272 16.22 -6.49 -9.53
C CYS A 272 16.38 -5.71 -10.85
N ALA A 273 17.41 -4.86 -10.97
CA ALA A 273 17.70 -4.10 -12.18
C ALA A 273 18.31 -5.00 -13.26
N GLU A 274 19.22 -5.89 -12.89
CA GLU A 274 19.88 -6.87 -13.80
C GLU A 274 18.87 -7.89 -14.34
N GLN A 275 17.92 -8.33 -13.51
CA GLN A 275 16.90 -9.30 -13.90
C GLN A 275 15.66 -8.65 -14.57
N CYS A 276 15.62 -7.33 -14.68
CA CYS A 276 14.53 -6.64 -15.37
C CYS A 276 14.64 -6.84 -16.88
N PRO A 277 13.69 -7.52 -17.56
CA PRO A 277 13.78 -7.84 -18.98
C PRO A 277 13.80 -6.59 -19.88
N MET A 278 13.31 -5.45 -19.35
CA MET A 278 13.26 -4.17 -20.08
C MET A 278 14.31 -3.17 -19.60
N HIS A 279 15.18 -3.56 -18.67
CA HIS A 279 16.13 -2.64 -18.04
C HIS A 279 15.44 -1.35 -17.56
N ALA A 280 14.24 -1.50 -16.99
CA ALA A 280 13.44 -0.37 -16.55
C ALA A 280 13.85 0.17 -15.16
N ILE A 281 14.55 -0.65 -14.35
CA ILE A 281 14.98 -0.28 -13.01
C ILE A 281 16.39 0.32 -13.07
N SER A 282 16.58 1.48 -12.44
CA SER A 282 17.86 2.19 -12.42
C SER A 282 18.99 1.36 -11.79
N THR A 283 20.15 1.31 -12.44
CA THR A 283 21.41 0.79 -11.89
C THR A 283 22.28 1.89 -11.28
N GLY A 284 21.89 3.16 -11.46
CA GLY A 284 22.60 4.36 -10.99
C GLY A 284 22.23 4.77 -9.57
N GLU A 285 22.47 6.03 -9.29
CA GLU A 285 22.14 6.69 -8.01
C GLU A 285 20.66 7.02 -7.92
N GLN A 286 20.23 7.45 -6.73
CA GLN A 286 18.92 8.03 -6.52
C GLN A 286 18.81 9.39 -7.19
N GLU A 287 17.65 9.71 -7.71
CA GLU A 287 17.33 11.00 -8.30
C GLU A 287 15.98 11.51 -7.75
N GLU A 288 15.75 12.82 -7.87
CA GLU A 288 14.48 13.39 -7.47
C GLU A 288 13.35 12.83 -8.33
N TYR A 289 12.34 12.30 -7.66
CA TYR A 289 11.14 11.79 -8.30
C TYR A 289 9.90 12.08 -7.45
N ARG A 290 9.09 13.01 -7.93
CA ARG A 290 7.84 13.41 -7.29
C ARG A 290 8.04 13.84 -5.83
N GLY A 291 9.11 14.56 -5.53
CA GLY A 291 9.43 15.07 -4.20
C GLY A 291 10.21 14.13 -3.29
N TYR A 292 10.71 13.03 -3.80
CA TYR A 292 11.52 12.07 -3.04
C TYR A 292 12.78 11.70 -3.80
N MET A 293 13.90 11.49 -3.09
CA MET A 293 15.12 10.94 -3.67
C MET A 293 14.99 9.42 -3.75
N LEU A 294 14.78 8.89 -4.96
CA LEU A 294 14.49 7.46 -5.19
C LEU A 294 15.31 6.91 -6.36
N TRP A 295 15.56 5.60 -6.35
CA TRP A 295 15.94 4.91 -7.58
C TRP A 295 14.74 4.84 -8.51
N ARG A 296 14.87 5.48 -9.64
CA ARG A 296 13.76 5.61 -10.57
C ARG A 296 13.57 4.33 -11.40
N THR A 297 12.30 3.99 -11.59
CA THR A 297 11.88 2.99 -12.58
C THR A 297 11.34 3.73 -13.81
N ASP A 298 11.80 3.36 -15.01
CA ASP A 298 11.16 3.79 -16.27
C ASP A 298 9.79 3.12 -16.36
N GLU A 299 8.78 3.87 -15.93
CA GLU A 299 7.40 3.42 -15.85
C GLU A 299 6.87 2.96 -17.23
N ARG A 300 7.25 3.64 -18.31
CA ARG A 300 6.79 3.29 -19.66
C ARG A 300 7.35 1.94 -20.09
N ARG A 301 8.64 1.69 -19.90
CA ARG A 301 9.24 0.38 -20.23
C ARG A 301 8.63 -0.74 -19.38
N CYS A 302 8.46 -0.51 -18.08
CA CYS A 302 7.85 -1.48 -17.16
C CYS A 302 6.43 -1.82 -17.57
N VAL A 303 5.56 -0.83 -17.74
CA VAL A 303 4.16 -1.02 -18.12
C VAL A 303 4.02 -1.59 -19.52
N ALA A 304 4.88 -1.17 -20.48
CA ALA A 304 4.86 -1.72 -21.84
C ALA A 304 5.13 -3.22 -21.87
N HIS A 305 6.08 -3.69 -21.06
CA HIS A 305 6.36 -5.13 -20.95
C HIS A 305 5.19 -5.89 -20.33
N GLY A 306 4.64 -5.40 -19.22
CA GLY A 306 3.46 -6.00 -18.61
C GLY A 306 2.26 -6.04 -19.55
N ALA A 307 1.96 -4.94 -20.24
CA ALA A 307 0.86 -4.87 -21.20
C ALA A 307 1.07 -5.76 -22.45
N ALA A 308 2.34 -6.04 -22.81
CA ALA A 308 2.65 -6.97 -23.89
C ALA A 308 2.48 -8.45 -23.50
N ASN A 309 2.40 -8.77 -22.20
CA ASN A 309 2.15 -10.12 -21.71
C ASN A 309 0.84 -10.67 -22.34
N PRO A 310 0.86 -11.78 -23.08
CA PRO A 310 -0.34 -12.33 -23.73
C PRO A 310 -1.36 -12.85 -22.71
N HIS A 311 -0.93 -13.15 -21.49
CA HIS A 311 -1.72 -13.79 -20.44
C HIS A 311 -1.92 -12.92 -19.20
N GLY A 312 -1.50 -11.64 -19.24
CA GLY A 312 -1.57 -10.75 -18.10
C GLY A 312 -1.40 -9.27 -18.46
N CYS A 313 -1.19 -8.43 -17.44
CA CYS A 313 -0.87 -7.01 -17.63
C CYS A 313 0.29 -6.56 -16.71
N THR A 314 0.93 -7.47 -15.99
CA THR A 314 2.10 -7.23 -15.13
C THR A 314 3.19 -8.28 -15.39
N CYS A 315 4.32 -8.16 -14.69
CA CYS A 315 5.46 -9.06 -14.86
C CYS A 315 5.95 -9.65 -13.51
N GLY A 316 6.04 -8.83 -12.45
CA GLY A 316 6.42 -9.27 -11.09
C GLY A 316 7.85 -9.77 -10.88
N ARG A 317 8.68 -9.95 -11.92
CA ARG A 317 10.04 -10.52 -11.81
C ARG A 317 10.92 -9.83 -10.77
N CYS A 318 10.90 -8.51 -10.73
CA CYS A 318 11.70 -7.73 -9.80
C CYS A 318 11.31 -7.99 -8.33
N ALA A 319 10.03 -8.18 -8.04
CA ALA A 319 9.56 -8.56 -6.71
C ALA A 319 10.00 -9.99 -6.35
N LYS A 320 9.90 -10.94 -7.30
CA LYS A 320 10.31 -12.34 -7.11
C LYS A 320 11.81 -12.48 -6.77
N VAL A 321 12.67 -11.77 -7.50
CA VAL A 321 14.14 -11.91 -7.34
C VAL A 321 14.71 -11.08 -6.19
N CYS A 322 13.92 -10.24 -5.56
CA CYS A 322 14.37 -9.44 -4.42
C CYS A 322 14.77 -10.36 -3.24
N PRO A 323 16.00 -10.25 -2.71
CA PRO A 323 16.47 -11.11 -1.63
C PRO A 323 15.66 -11.02 -0.34
N PHE A 324 14.88 -9.95 -0.16
CA PHE A 324 13.94 -9.81 0.95
C PHE A 324 12.61 -10.56 0.72
N THR A 325 12.32 -10.97 -0.51
CA THR A 325 11.11 -11.76 -0.84
C THR A 325 11.41 -13.23 -0.63
N ARG A 326 11.23 -13.71 0.61
CA ARG A 326 11.55 -15.09 1.03
C ARG A 326 10.32 -15.80 1.58
N SER A 327 10.36 -17.15 1.56
CA SER A 327 9.45 -17.97 2.35
C SER A 327 9.78 -17.84 3.84
N GLU A 328 8.80 -18.08 4.71
CA GLU A 328 8.97 -18.02 6.18
C GLU A 328 9.92 -19.10 6.74
N GLU A 329 10.41 -20.01 5.88
CA GLU A 329 11.25 -21.15 6.25
C GLU A 329 12.76 -20.85 6.24
N HIS A 330 13.14 -19.55 6.14
CA HIS A 330 14.58 -19.19 6.09
C HIS A 330 14.91 -18.04 7.04
#